data_aea2849cb0c29d7abd6e74409d077fa1
#
_entry.id   aea2849cb0c29d7abd6e74409d077fa1
#
_cell.length_a   1.000
_cell.length_b   1.000
_cell.length_c   1.000
_cell.angle_alpha   90.00
_cell.angle_beta   90.00
_cell.angle_gamma   90.00
#
_symmetry.space_group_name_H-M   'P 1'
#
loop_
_entity.id
_entity.type
_entity.pdbx_description
1 polymer ?
#
loop_
_entity_poly.entity_id
_entity_poly.type
_entity_poly.pdbx_seq_one_letter_code
_entity_poly.pdbx_strand_id
1 'polypeptide(L)'
;MLATAREVSSVCNRDMRKKIKGLGLTYNQVFARSPSEHFKAAYELMQFPTLSIPVPLFVGTGTKDRDTPPRMQAQFVRSACAAGSRISAHVYEGYDHLTTLNRSLEDSIAFAGAAIVGAGVADNCSNLPY
;
A
#
# COMPACT_ATOMS: atom_id res chain seq x y z
N MET A 1 -16.21 -17.89 21.26
CA MET A 1 -15.10 -17.38 20.42
C MET A 1 -14.75 -18.26 19.22
N LEU A 2 -14.60 -19.59 19.37
CA LEU A 2 -14.27 -20.49 18.23
C LEU A 2 -15.36 -20.56 17.15
N ALA A 3 -16.64 -20.48 17.52
CA ALA A 3 -17.75 -20.49 16.58
C ALA A 3 -17.73 -19.23 15.69
N THR A 4 -17.49 -18.06 16.28
CA THR A 4 -17.44 -16.79 15.57
C THR A 4 -16.28 -16.75 14.56
N ALA A 5 -15.10 -17.29 14.89
CA ALA A 5 -13.98 -17.36 13.97
C ALA A 5 -14.27 -18.24 12.74
N ARG A 6 -14.98 -19.37 12.93
CA ARG A 6 -15.41 -20.23 11.81
C ARG A 6 -16.45 -19.55 10.92
N GLU A 7 -17.39 -18.81 11.51
CA GLU A 7 -18.41 -18.07 10.76
C GLU A 7 -17.81 -16.95 9.91
N VAL A 8 -16.76 -16.26 10.38
CA VAL A 8 -16.12 -15.18 9.61
C VAL A 8 -15.15 -15.70 8.56
N SER A 9 -14.55 -16.88 8.73
CA SER A 9 -13.62 -17.46 7.75
C SER A 9 -14.27 -17.87 6.43
N SER A 10 -15.59 -18.05 6.41
CA SER A 10 -16.38 -18.46 5.23
C SER A 10 -16.99 -17.30 4.45
N VAL A 11 -16.76 -16.05 4.86
CA VAL A 11 -17.36 -14.86 4.24
C VAL A 11 -16.32 -13.93 3.65
N CYS A 12 -16.69 -13.20 2.59
CA CYS A 12 -15.84 -12.18 2.00
C CYS A 12 -15.56 -11.03 2.97
N ASN A 13 -14.44 -10.33 2.78
CA ASN A 13 -13.96 -9.24 3.63
C ASN A 13 -15.05 -8.22 3.98
N ARG A 14 -15.87 -7.82 3.01
CA ARG A 14 -16.98 -6.86 3.23
C ARG A 14 -17.98 -7.36 4.26
N ASP A 15 -18.38 -8.62 4.18
CA ASP A 15 -19.37 -9.20 5.07
C ASP A 15 -18.77 -9.55 6.43
N MET A 16 -17.49 -9.90 6.46
CA MET A 16 -16.73 -10.06 7.69
C MET A 16 -16.69 -8.74 8.49
N ARG A 17 -16.39 -7.62 7.84
CA ARG A 17 -16.39 -6.29 8.49
C ARG A 17 -17.77 -5.93 9.05
N LYS A 18 -18.87 -6.24 8.33
CA LYS A 18 -20.25 -6.03 8.82
C LYS A 18 -20.55 -6.86 10.04
N LYS A 19 -20.18 -8.14 10.04
CA LYS A 19 -20.38 -9.05 11.19
C LYS A 19 -19.60 -8.57 12.41
N ILE A 20 -18.34 -8.23 12.27
CA ILE A 20 -17.48 -7.72 13.36
C ILE A 20 -18.11 -6.44 13.96
N LYS A 21 -18.53 -5.51 13.11
CA LYS A 21 -19.20 -4.27 13.55
C LYS A 21 -20.53 -4.57 14.24
N GLY A 22 -21.34 -5.50 13.72
CA GLY A 22 -22.62 -5.91 14.31
C GLY A 22 -22.47 -6.56 15.69
N LEU A 23 -21.34 -7.20 15.96
CA LEU A 23 -21.00 -7.77 17.26
C LEU A 23 -20.39 -6.74 18.23
N GLY A 24 -20.23 -5.49 17.84
CA GLY A 24 -19.60 -4.44 18.64
C GLY A 24 -18.12 -4.70 18.94
N LEU A 25 -17.45 -5.57 18.16
CA LEU A 25 -16.06 -5.91 18.37
C LEU A 25 -15.12 -4.88 17.72
N THR A 26 -14.08 -4.52 18.43
CA THR A 26 -12.95 -3.77 17.90
C THR A 26 -11.93 -4.72 17.29
N TYR A 27 -11.02 -4.19 16.45
CA TYR A 27 -9.93 -4.97 15.84
C TYR A 27 -9.13 -5.78 16.87
N ASN A 28 -8.79 -5.19 17.99
CA ASN A 28 -8.01 -5.85 19.05
C ASN A 28 -8.78 -6.98 19.76
N GLN A 29 -10.11 -6.97 19.72
CA GLN A 29 -10.96 -7.99 20.34
C GLN A 29 -11.23 -9.20 19.43
N VAL A 30 -10.91 -9.08 18.14
CA VAL A 30 -11.06 -10.18 17.17
C VAL A 30 -10.01 -11.27 17.38
N PHE A 31 -8.86 -10.90 17.92
CA PHE A 31 -7.74 -11.82 18.14
C PHE A 31 -7.67 -12.26 19.59
N ALA A 32 -7.49 -13.56 19.82
CA ALA A 32 -7.28 -14.11 21.16
C ALA A 32 -5.90 -13.73 21.75
N ARG A 33 -4.94 -13.43 20.90
CA ARG A 33 -3.58 -12.96 21.23
C ARG A 33 -3.17 -11.89 20.24
N SER A 34 -2.15 -11.10 20.56
CA SER A 34 -1.62 -10.10 19.63
C SER A 34 -1.20 -10.76 18.31
N PRO A 35 -1.74 -10.32 17.17
CA PRO A 35 -1.33 -10.88 15.87
C PRO A 35 0.14 -10.63 15.57
N SER A 36 0.74 -9.57 16.10
CA SER A 36 2.15 -9.23 15.89
C SER A 36 3.12 -10.33 16.36
N GLU A 37 2.81 -11.03 17.46
CA GLU A 37 3.65 -12.12 17.96
C GLU A 37 3.59 -13.36 17.06
N HIS A 38 2.37 -13.69 16.56
CA HIS A 38 2.16 -14.87 15.75
C HIS A 38 2.61 -14.71 14.29
N PHE A 39 2.55 -13.48 13.78
CA PHE A 39 2.86 -13.19 12.39
C PHE A 39 4.24 -12.56 12.20
N LYS A 40 5.04 -12.38 13.27
CA LYS A 40 6.35 -11.75 13.20
C LYS A 40 7.24 -12.37 12.11
N ALA A 41 7.41 -13.69 12.14
CA ALA A 41 8.22 -14.39 11.15
C ALA A 41 7.67 -14.26 9.71
N ALA A 42 6.34 -14.28 9.55
CA ALA A 42 5.70 -14.06 8.26
C ALA A 42 5.92 -12.63 7.75
N TYR A 43 5.81 -11.63 8.63
CA TYR A 43 6.11 -10.24 8.28
C TYR A 43 7.57 -10.03 7.89
N GLU A 44 8.50 -10.68 8.58
CA GLU A 44 9.93 -10.64 8.24
C GLU A 44 10.19 -11.22 6.84
N LEU A 45 9.55 -12.34 6.49
CA LEU A 45 9.62 -12.94 5.15
C LEU A 45 8.94 -12.12 4.05
N MET A 46 7.95 -11.31 4.41
CA MET A 46 7.23 -10.45 3.46
C MET A 46 7.93 -9.10 3.24
N GLN A 47 8.96 -8.78 4.00
CA GLN A 47 9.73 -7.56 3.78
C GLN A 47 10.58 -7.67 2.52
N PHE A 48 10.66 -6.58 1.79
CA PHE A 48 11.59 -6.52 0.67
C PHE A 48 13.03 -6.66 1.18
N PRO A 49 13.84 -7.55 0.61
CA PRO A 49 15.23 -7.74 1.04
C PRO A 49 16.09 -6.50 0.80
N THR A 50 15.71 -5.69 -0.17
CA THR A 50 16.32 -4.39 -0.48
C THR A 50 15.29 -3.45 -1.08
N LEU A 51 15.46 -2.16 -0.86
CA LEU A 51 14.71 -1.10 -1.54
C LEU A 51 15.49 -0.48 -2.71
N SER A 52 16.66 -1.01 -3.02
CA SER A 52 17.37 -0.71 -4.28
C SER A 52 16.76 -1.52 -5.41
N ILE A 53 15.82 -0.93 -6.13
CA ILE A 53 15.04 -1.57 -7.19
C ILE A 53 15.65 -1.18 -8.54
N PRO A 54 16.08 -2.14 -9.37
CA PRO A 54 16.85 -1.86 -10.57
C PRO A 54 16.04 -1.26 -11.72
N VAL A 55 14.71 -1.30 -11.62
CA VAL A 55 13.81 -0.71 -12.61
C VAL A 55 13.17 0.57 -12.07
N PRO A 56 12.81 1.54 -12.92
CA PRO A 56 12.11 2.73 -12.46
C PRO A 56 10.71 2.38 -11.92
N LEU A 57 10.27 3.10 -10.91
CA LEU A 57 8.97 2.93 -10.28
C LEU A 57 8.10 4.15 -10.47
N PHE A 58 6.82 3.92 -10.73
CA PHE A 58 5.76 4.92 -10.59
C PHE A 58 5.04 4.68 -9.25
N VAL A 59 4.86 5.73 -8.46
CA VAL A 59 4.13 5.67 -7.19
C VAL A 59 3.08 6.77 -7.14
N GLY A 60 1.80 6.38 -7.22
CA GLY A 60 0.65 7.27 -7.05
C GLY A 60 0.08 7.21 -5.64
N THR A 61 0.01 8.34 -4.96
CA THR A 61 -0.48 8.44 -3.58
C THR A 61 -1.72 9.32 -3.50
N GLY A 62 -2.84 8.76 -3.05
CA GLY A 62 -4.06 9.52 -2.76
C GLY A 62 -4.04 10.06 -1.33
N THR A 63 -4.31 11.36 -1.14
CA THR A 63 -4.21 11.97 0.20
C THR A 63 -5.32 11.53 1.17
N LYS A 64 -6.39 10.91 0.67
CA LYS A 64 -7.46 10.30 1.49
C LYS A 64 -7.41 8.77 1.51
N ASP A 65 -6.32 8.15 1.03
CA ASP A 65 -6.15 6.71 1.07
C ASP A 65 -6.04 6.22 2.52
N ARG A 66 -6.96 5.33 2.91
CA ARG A 66 -7.00 4.72 4.25
C ARG A 66 -6.54 3.27 4.25
N ASP A 67 -6.47 2.64 3.08
CA ASP A 67 -6.01 1.26 2.94
C ASP A 67 -4.47 1.24 2.85
N THR A 68 -3.89 2.19 2.11
CA THR A 68 -2.45 2.44 2.07
C THR A 68 -2.19 3.91 2.46
N PRO A 69 -2.09 4.22 3.75
CA PRO A 69 -2.02 5.60 4.21
C PRO A 69 -0.88 6.41 3.59
N PRO A 70 -1.09 7.69 3.21
CA PRO A 70 -0.11 8.53 2.52
C PRO A 70 1.26 8.57 3.21
N ARG A 71 1.26 8.62 4.56
CA ARG A 71 2.51 8.61 5.33
C ARG A 71 3.35 7.35 5.13
N MET A 72 2.70 6.18 4.94
CA MET A 72 3.40 4.91 4.71
C MET A 72 3.99 4.87 3.31
N GLN A 73 3.25 5.35 2.32
CA GLN A 73 3.75 5.48 0.95
C GLN A 73 4.92 6.47 0.89
N ALA A 74 4.80 7.63 1.52
CA ALA A 74 5.86 8.61 1.60
C ALA A 74 7.14 8.04 2.25
N GLN A 75 7.00 7.26 3.32
CA GLN A 75 8.13 6.59 3.96
C GLN A 75 8.79 5.57 3.02
N PHE A 76 7.99 4.74 2.34
CA PHE A 76 8.51 3.78 1.34
C PHE A 76 9.30 4.50 0.25
N VAL A 77 8.71 5.54 -0.35
CA VAL A 77 9.36 6.31 -1.42
C VAL A 77 10.68 6.92 -0.96
N ARG A 78 10.70 7.58 0.22
CA ARG A 78 11.94 8.15 0.77
C ARG A 78 13.02 7.09 0.98
N SER A 79 12.63 5.95 1.55
CA SER A 79 13.58 4.84 1.81
C SER A 79 14.11 4.23 0.50
N ALA A 80 13.26 4.06 -0.50
CA ALA A 80 13.66 3.52 -1.79
C ALA A 80 14.53 4.52 -2.59
N CYS A 81 14.23 5.81 -2.56
CA CYS A 81 15.09 6.85 -3.12
C CYS A 81 16.47 6.86 -2.44
N ALA A 82 16.50 6.79 -1.10
CA ALA A 82 17.77 6.72 -0.34
C ALA A 82 18.59 5.47 -0.66
N ALA A 83 17.93 4.37 -1.06
CA ALA A 83 18.58 3.14 -1.51
C ALA A 83 19.01 3.16 -2.98
N GLY A 84 18.81 4.27 -3.70
CA GLY A 84 19.22 4.45 -5.09
C GLY A 84 18.18 4.01 -6.14
N SER A 85 16.94 3.74 -5.74
CA SER A 85 15.85 3.51 -6.70
C SER A 85 15.45 4.80 -7.40
N ARG A 86 15.09 4.70 -8.68
CA ARG A 86 14.53 5.81 -9.47
C ARG A 86 13.02 5.80 -9.33
N ILE A 87 12.43 6.85 -8.79
CA ILE A 87 11.00 6.90 -8.51
C ILE A 87 10.36 8.15 -9.11
N SER A 88 9.26 7.96 -9.84
CA SER A 88 8.33 9.00 -10.22
C SER A 88 7.16 8.99 -9.22
N ALA A 89 7.25 9.81 -8.18
CA ALA A 89 6.24 9.91 -7.14
C ALA A 89 5.22 11.02 -7.45
N HIS A 90 3.93 10.70 -7.36
CA HIS A 90 2.81 11.60 -7.60
C HIS A 90 1.87 11.61 -6.41
N VAL A 91 1.35 12.78 -6.04
CA VAL A 91 0.32 12.94 -5.02
C VAL A 91 -0.96 13.44 -5.65
N TYR A 92 -2.06 12.74 -5.37
CA TYR A 92 -3.40 13.04 -5.86
C TYR A 92 -4.27 13.52 -4.70
N GLU A 93 -4.46 14.84 -4.65
CA GLU A 93 -5.16 15.50 -3.55
C GLU A 93 -6.65 15.15 -3.54
N GLY A 94 -7.15 14.73 -2.38
CA GLY A 94 -8.56 14.40 -2.17
C GLY A 94 -9.01 13.02 -2.63
N TYR A 95 -8.12 12.23 -3.24
CA TYR A 95 -8.45 10.88 -3.74
C TYR A 95 -8.19 9.80 -2.70
N ASP A 96 -9.08 8.80 -2.66
CA ASP A 96 -8.98 7.59 -1.84
C ASP A 96 -8.28 6.45 -2.61
N HIS A 97 -8.23 5.26 -2.01
CA HIS A 97 -7.53 4.10 -2.57
C HIS A 97 -7.97 3.75 -4.01
N LEU A 98 -9.27 3.63 -4.24
CA LEU A 98 -9.81 3.23 -5.55
C LEU A 98 -9.81 4.38 -6.57
N THR A 99 -10.14 5.57 -6.13
CA THR A 99 -10.19 6.74 -6.99
C THR A 99 -8.80 7.21 -7.40
N THR A 100 -7.79 7.00 -6.56
CA THR A 100 -6.38 7.25 -6.91
C THR A 100 -5.94 6.37 -8.08
N LEU A 101 -6.31 5.09 -8.10
CA LEU A 101 -6.00 4.19 -9.21
C LEU A 101 -6.50 4.77 -10.55
N ASN A 102 -7.78 5.14 -10.61
CA ASN A 102 -8.38 5.70 -11.83
C ASN A 102 -7.74 7.04 -12.21
N ARG A 103 -7.47 7.92 -11.24
CA ARG A 103 -6.90 9.25 -11.50
C ARG A 103 -5.46 9.17 -12.01
N SER A 104 -4.69 8.19 -11.55
CA SER A 104 -3.29 8.01 -11.92
C SER A 104 -3.06 7.28 -13.24
N LEU A 105 -4.12 6.77 -13.89
CA LEU A 105 -3.97 5.94 -15.10
C LEU A 105 -3.23 6.66 -16.22
N GLU A 106 -3.55 7.91 -16.52
CA GLU A 106 -2.90 8.67 -17.58
C GLU A 106 -1.40 8.81 -17.31
N ASP A 107 -1.04 9.24 -16.10
CA ASP A 107 0.35 9.44 -15.69
C ASP A 107 1.13 8.11 -15.67
N SER A 108 0.51 7.04 -15.16
CA SER A 108 1.15 5.71 -15.06
C SER A 108 1.31 5.04 -16.42
N ILE A 109 0.37 5.22 -17.35
CA ILE A 109 0.46 4.70 -18.73
C ILE A 109 1.58 5.44 -19.47
N ALA A 110 1.65 6.77 -19.35
CA ALA A 110 2.71 7.57 -19.98
C ALA A 110 4.10 7.15 -19.43
N PHE A 111 4.21 6.97 -18.10
CA PHE A 111 5.42 6.47 -17.46
C PHE A 111 5.81 5.08 -17.97
N ALA A 112 4.87 4.13 -18.00
CA ALA A 112 5.13 2.77 -18.46
C ALA A 112 5.55 2.73 -19.93
N GLY A 113 4.88 3.52 -20.79
CA GLY A 113 5.24 3.65 -22.20
C GLY A 113 6.68 4.14 -22.40
N ALA A 114 7.08 5.20 -21.68
CA ALA A 114 8.44 5.70 -21.73
C ALA A 114 9.47 4.68 -21.23
N ALA A 115 9.15 3.97 -20.14
CA ALA A 115 10.03 2.94 -19.59
C ALA A 115 10.25 1.77 -20.54
N ILE A 116 9.19 1.29 -21.20
CA ILE A 116 9.24 0.14 -22.13
C ILE A 116 10.12 0.45 -23.35
N VAL A 117 10.04 1.65 -23.89
CA VAL A 117 10.84 2.03 -25.08
C VAL A 117 12.25 2.51 -24.71
N GLY A 118 12.65 2.43 -23.43
CA GLY A 118 13.94 2.88 -22.96
C GLY A 118 14.13 4.40 -22.96
N ALA A 119 13.06 5.17 -23.12
CA ALA A 119 13.10 6.61 -22.93
C ALA A 119 13.35 6.94 -21.46
N GLY A 120 14.02 8.06 -21.19
CA GLY A 120 14.22 8.52 -19.83
C GLY A 120 12.89 8.77 -19.13
N VAL A 121 12.66 8.12 -18.00
CA VAL A 121 11.49 8.38 -17.16
C VAL A 121 11.81 9.42 -16.09
N ALA A 122 10.83 10.24 -15.75
CA ALA A 122 10.98 11.23 -14.70
C ALA A 122 11.35 10.55 -13.37
N ASP A 123 12.32 11.11 -12.68
CA ASP A 123 12.73 10.74 -11.32
C ASP A 123 12.69 12.01 -10.48
N ASN A 124 11.92 11.98 -9.41
CA ASN A 124 11.78 13.13 -8.52
C ASN A 124 12.24 12.86 -7.09
N CYS A 125 13.12 11.87 -6.90
CA CYS A 125 13.71 11.55 -5.60
C CYS A 125 14.39 12.76 -4.92
N SER A 126 14.92 13.71 -5.69
CA SER A 126 15.53 14.94 -5.16
C SER A 126 14.50 16.00 -4.73
N ASN A 127 13.25 15.89 -5.16
CA ASN A 127 12.17 16.84 -4.87
C ASN A 127 10.83 16.10 -4.75
N LEU A 128 10.67 15.33 -3.68
CA LEU A 128 9.48 14.54 -3.43
C LEU A 128 8.26 15.42 -3.11
N PRO A 129 7.06 15.05 -3.60
CA PRO A 129 5.85 15.85 -3.43
C PRO A 129 5.15 15.66 -2.05
N TYR A 130 5.82 15.11 -1.04
CA TYR A 130 5.28 14.81 0.29
C TYR A 130 5.69 15.80 1.35
#